data_8c4250efe33343e7c9c8afb3ec6f62a5
#
_entry.id   8c4250efe33343e7c9c8afb3ec6f62a5
#
_cell.length_a   1.000
_cell.length_b   1.000
_cell.length_c   1.000
_cell.angle_alpha   90.00
_cell.angle_beta   90.00
_cell.angle_gamma   90.00
#
_symmetry.space_group_name_H-M   'P 1'
#
loop_
_entity.id
_entity.type
_entity.pdbx_description
1 polymer ?
#
loop_
_entity_poly.entity_id
_entity_poly.type
_entity_poly.pdbx_seq_one_letter_code
_entity_poly.pdbx_strand_id
1 'polypeptide(L)'
;MFQEDTFNIEEITREVSWAKGIGFNSLRVYLHDLLWEEKDQFLVRFNDFLDCCNTFEIKPIIVLFDDCHYPFPELGPQPLPVRGIHNSGWKQSPGHQIVTQIFELNAEQQLKRLQRYTQELLELHQEDERILMWDLYNEPGQFGIGEKSHTFLKNVWDWAHEIRPSQPLTSCLDGAIGDSIISLNQSKSDIISFHTYESEKLEPTISKLKKIGRPLMCTEYMAREYGTTFEFCLPIFKKYNIACYNWGLVAGRSQTNFNWETILYLNEQRDKGNLIQENDSLIEPDIWFHDIFRQDGSPYSKEEITFIKKILLNKEE
;
A
#
# COMPACT_ATOMS: atom_id res chain seq x y z
N MET A 1 10.03 -3.91 -4.08
CA MET A 1 11.01 -3.80 -2.97
C MET A 1 11.69 -5.13 -2.67
N PHE A 2 10.97 -6.25 -2.59
CA PHE A 2 11.54 -7.54 -2.16
C PHE A 2 12.13 -8.42 -3.27
N GLN A 3 12.23 -7.94 -4.50
CA GLN A 3 12.90 -8.66 -5.58
C GLN A 3 14.43 -8.56 -5.43
N GLU A 4 15.15 -9.59 -5.88
CA GLU A 4 16.60 -9.69 -5.74
C GLU A 4 17.35 -8.47 -6.32
N ASP A 5 16.96 -8.04 -7.53
CA ASP A 5 17.61 -6.94 -8.25
C ASP A 5 17.32 -5.54 -7.68
N THR A 6 16.31 -5.42 -6.78
CA THR A 6 15.89 -4.14 -6.21
C THR A 6 15.94 -4.09 -4.69
N PHE A 7 16.22 -5.21 -4.03
CA PHE A 7 16.33 -5.25 -2.58
C PHE A 7 17.68 -4.67 -2.13
N ASN A 8 17.61 -3.63 -1.31
CA ASN A 8 18.80 -3.01 -0.73
C ASN A 8 18.54 -2.70 0.75
N ILE A 9 19.05 -3.55 1.64
CA ILE A 9 18.80 -3.42 3.08
C ILE A 9 19.44 -2.14 3.68
N GLU A 10 20.52 -1.63 3.10
CA GLU A 10 21.14 -0.39 3.56
C GLU A 10 20.26 0.82 3.26
N GLU A 11 19.66 0.87 2.06
CA GLU A 11 18.68 1.90 1.70
C GLU A 11 17.43 1.80 2.57
N ILE A 12 16.89 0.60 2.73
CA ILE A 12 15.73 0.34 3.59
C ILE A 12 16.01 0.81 5.02
N THR A 13 17.17 0.45 5.58
CA THR A 13 17.56 0.85 6.93
C THR A 13 17.62 2.37 7.08
N ARG A 14 18.19 3.05 6.09
CA ARG A 14 18.27 4.51 6.06
C ARG A 14 16.89 5.15 6.04
N GLU A 15 16.00 4.69 5.15
CA GLU A 15 14.65 5.23 4.99
C GLU A 15 13.75 4.94 6.21
N VAL A 16 13.84 3.74 6.78
CA VAL A 16 13.17 3.38 8.03
C VAL A 16 13.65 4.27 9.19
N SER A 17 14.96 4.59 9.23
CA SER A 17 15.51 5.52 10.23
C SER A 17 14.94 6.93 10.10
N TRP A 18 14.72 7.42 8.88
CA TRP A 18 14.08 8.72 8.64
C TRP A 18 12.62 8.75 9.09
N ALA A 19 11.87 7.68 8.78
CA ALA A 19 10.49 7.53 9.25
C ALA A 19 10.42 7.55 10.78
N LYS A 20 11.27 6.78 11.46
CA LYS A 20 11.40 6.81 12.93
C LYS A 20 11.76 8.20 13.44
N GLY A 21 12.71 8.86 12.77
CA GLY A 21 13.21 10.20 13.13
C GLY A 21 12.14 11.30 13.11
N ILE A 22 11.03 11.12 12.40
CA ILE A 22 9.89 12.03 12.39
C ILE A 22 8.73 11.58 13.28
N GLY A 23 8.88 10.43 13.97
CA GLY A 23 7.91 9.93 14.94
C GLY A 23 6.99 8.83 14.41
N PHE A 24 7.22 8.30 13.22
CA PHE A 24 6.47 7.16 12.73
C PHE A 24 6.80 5.90 13.52
N ASN A 25 5.79 5.08 13.78
CA ASN A 25 5.88 3.84 14.52
C ASN A 25 5.39 2.62 13.73
N SER A 26 4.92 2.84 12.52
CA SER A 26 4.49 1.79 11.61
C SER A 26 4.68 2.24 10.16
N LEU A 27 4.81 1.25 9.27
CA LEU A 27 4.86 1.41 7.82
C LEU A 27 3.87 0.45 7.19
N ARG A 28 3.34 0.76 6.01
CA ARG A 28 2.52 -0.16 5.22
C ARG A 28 3.29 -0.53 3.96
N VAL A 29 3.54 -1.82 3.74
CA VAL A 29 4.37 -2.33 2.65
C VAL A 29 3.70 -3.46 1.90
N TYR A 30 3.99 -3.55 0.60
CA TYR A 30 3.36 -4.49 -0.31
C TYR A 30 4.28 -5.65 -0.62
N LEU A 31 3.74 -6.85 -0.57
CA LEU A 31 4.34 -8.05 -1.14
C LEU A 31 3.83 -8.27 -2.57
N HIS A 32 4.35 -9.32 -3.20
CA HIS A 32 3.88 -9.77 -4.50
C HIS A 32 3.89 -11.30 -4.54
N ASP A 33 2.81 -11.91 -5.01
CA ASP A 33 2.63 -13.37 -5.05
C ASP A 33 3.69 -14.10 -5.88
N LEU A 34 4.20 -13.49 -6.95
CA LEU A 34 5.26 -14.07 -7.77
C LEU A 34 6.59 -14.27 -7.01
N LEU A 35 6.82 -13.53 -5.92
CA LEU A 35 8.01 -13.74 -5.09
C LEU A 35 8.01 -15.11 -4.39
N TRP A 36 6.83 -15.75 -4.30
CA TRP A 36 6.71 -17.08 -3.73
C TRP A 36 7.29 -18.19 -4.62
N GLU A 37 7.54 -17.91 -5.91
CA GLU A 37 8.26 -18.83 -6.81
C GLU A 37 9.76 -18.94 -6.40
N GLU A 38 10.28 -17.90 -5.70
CA GLU A 38 11.62 -17.84 -5.13
C GLU A 38 11.54 -17.75 -3.59
N LYS A 39 10.67 -18.57 -3.00
CA LYS A 39 10.24 -18.49 -1.60
C LYS A 39 11.41 -18.33 -0.61
N ASP A 40 12.43 -19.17 -0.71
CA ASP A 40 13.51 -19.20 0.27
C ASP A 40 14.31 -17.89 0.26
N GLN A 41 14.65 -17.38 -0.91
CA GLN A 41 15.35 -16.11 -1.08
C GLN A 41 14.47 -14.91 -0.69
N PHE A 42 13.19 -14.98 -1.02
CA PHE A 42 12.22 -13.96 -0.61
C PHE A 42 12.10 -13.91 0.91
N LEU A 43 11.98 -15.04 1.60
CA LEU A 43 11.85 -15.10 3.06
C LEU A 43 13.09 -14.53 3.77
N VAL A 44 14.29 -14.72 3.25
CA VAL A 44 15.50 -14.07 3.78
C VAL A 44 15.33 -12.55 3.73
N ARG A 45 15.04 -11.99 2.54
CA ARG A 45 14.86 -10.54 2.37
C ARG A 45 13.71 -9.98 3.21
N PHE A 46 12.62 -10.73 3.33
CA PHE A 46 11.47 -10.32 4.14
C PHE A 46 11.81 -10.29 5.63
N ASN A 47 12.54 -11.30 6.14
CA ASN A 47 13.01 -11.29 7.51
C ASN A 47 14.02 -10.18 7.80
N ASP A 48 14.96 -9.92 6.88
CA ASP A 48 15.89 -8.78 7.01
C ASP A 48 15.15 -7.46 7.14
N PHE A 49 14.07 -7.27 6.36
CA PHE A 49 13.20 -6.10 6.46
C PHE A 49 12.48 -6.02 7.81
N LEU A 50 11.89 -7.13 8.28
CA LEU A 50 11.18 -7.18 9.57
C LEU A 50 12.13 -6.90 10.74
N ASP A 51 13.35 -7.45 10.71
CA ASP A 51 14.38 -7.20 11.72
C ASP A 51 14.86 -5.74 11.70
N CYS A 52 15.02 -5.18 10.51
CA CYS A 52 15.31 -3.75 10.36
C CYS A 52 14.20 -2.91 11.01
N CYS A 53 12.94 -3.14 10.67
CA CYS A 53 11.81 -2.41 11.26
C CYS A 53 11.78 -2.58 12.79
N ASN A 54 11.99 -3.78 13.29
CA ASN A 54 12.00 -4.07 14.73
C ASN A 54 13.13 -3.33 15.46
N THR A 55 14.31 -3.19 14.85
CA THR A 55 15.44 -2.43 15.39
C THR A 55 15.07 -0.95 15.63
N PHE A 56 14.23 -0.38 14.78
CA PHE A 56 13.70 0.98 14.91
C PHE A 56 12.36 1.07 15.65
N GLU A 57 11.89 -0.02 16.26
CA GLU A 57 10.58 -0.09 16.91
C GLU A 57 9.43 0.35 15.97
N ILE A 58 9.50 -0.07 14.72
CA ILE A 58 8.48 0.11 13.70
C ILE A 58 7.83 -1.25 13.45
N LYS A 59 6.49 -1.33 13.52
CA LYS A 59 5.74 -2.55 13.21
C LYS A 59 5.00 -2.37 11.88
N PRO A 60 5.40 -3.05 10.80
CA PRO A 60 4.76 -2.88 9.50
C PRO A 60 3.40 -3.55 9.42
N ILE A 61 2.51 -2.96 8.58
CA ILE A 61 1.36 -3.62 7.97
C ILE A 61 1.81 -4.23 6.65
N ILE A 62 1.45 -5.48 6.43
CA ILE A 62 1.85 -6.23 5.23
C ILE A 62 0.66 -6.41 4.31
N VAL A 63 0.76 -5.89 3.08
CA VAL A 63 -0.27 -6.02 2.03
C VAL A 63 0.06 -7.21 1.14
N LEU A 64 -0.92 -8.11 0.93
CA LEU A 64 -0.70 -9.34 0.15
C LEU A 64 -1.00 -9.17 -1.32
N PHE A 65 -2.13 -8.53 -1.66
CA PHE A 65 -2.63 -8.38 -3.03
C PHE A 65 -3.01 -6.93 -3.34
N ASP A 66 -3.07 -6.61 -4.63
CA ASP A 66 -3.30 -5.23 -5.09
C ASP A 66 -3.92 -5.22 -6.49
N ASP A 67 -5.03 -4.49 -6.68
CA ASP A 67 -5.65 -4.25 -7.98
C ASP A 67 -5.28 -2.89 -8.60
N CYS A 68 -4.58 -2.03 -7.84
CA CYS A 68 -4.04 -0.79 -8.37
C CYS A 68 -2.80 -1.04 -9.23
N HIS A 69 -2.47 -0.08 -10.10
CA HIS A 69 -1.22 -0.06 -10.85
C HIS A 69 -1.23 -0.92 -12.13
N TYR A 70 -0.03 -1.21 -12.65
CA TYR A 70 0.10 -1.88 -13.94
C TYR A 70 -0.33 -3.36 -13.88
N PRO A 71 -1.24 -3.80 -14.78
CA PRO A 71 -1.96 -5.06 -14.61
C PRO A 71 -1.22 -6.32 -15.02
N PHE A 72 -0.02 -6.23 -15.61
CA PHE A 72 0.72 -7.37 -16.17
C PHE A 72 2.05 -7.58 -15.43
N PRO A 73 2.02 -8.23 -14.23
CA PRO A 73 3.24 -8.52 -13.50
C PRO A 73 4.02 -9.67 -14.15
N GLU A 74 5.35 -9.60 -14.04
CA GLU A 74 6.27 -10.64 -14.46
C GLU A 74 7.34 -10.83 -13.38
N LEU A 75 7.81 -12.06 -13.20
CA LEU A 75 8.94 -12.37 -12.32
C LEU A 75 10.25 -12.02 -13.03
N GLY A 76 11.25 -11.62 -12.26
CA GLY A 76 12.59 -11.30 -12.76
C GLY A 76 12.88 -9.80 -12.81
N PRO A 77 13.94 -9.37 -13.51
CA PRO A 77 14.34 -7.98 -13.56
C PRO A 77 13.22 -7.05 -14.01
N GLN A 78 12.95 -6.02 -13.24
CA GLN A 78 11.88 -5.08 -13.53
C GLN A 78 12.40 -3.92 -14.39
N PRO A 79 11.62 -3.46 -15.37
CA PRO A 79 11.98 -2.26 -16.12
C PRO A 79 12.06 -1.06 -15.18
N LEU A 80 12.90 -0.10 -15.52
CA LEU A 80 12.90 1.18 -14.81
C LEU A 80 11.54 1.87 -14.96
N PRO A 81 11.08 2.57 -13.92
CA PRO A 81 9.85 3.36 -14.03
C PRO A 81 10.03 4.44 -15.10
N VAL A 82 8.93 4.78 -15.78
CA VAL A 82 8.92 5.91 -16.71
C VAL A 82 9.10 7.19 -15.91
N ARG A 83 10.17 7.94 -16.22
CA ARG A 83 10.54 9.13 -15.46
C ARG A 83 9.41 10.18 -15.45
N GLY A 84 9.08 10.68 -14.26
CA GLY A 84 8.04 11.69 -14.04
C GLY A 84 6.61 11.14 -14.07
N ILE A 85 6.45 9.84 -14.08
CA ILE A 85 5.13 9.19 -14.04
C ILE A 85 4.95 8.46 -12.72
N HIS A 86 3.94 8.88 -11.98
CA HIS A 86 3.55 8.30 -10.70
C HIS A 86 3.37 6.79 -10.79
N ASN A 87 4.02 6.02 -9.93
CA ASN A 87 3.92 4.56 -9.80
C ASN A 87 4.04 3.76 -11.09
N SER A 88 4.68 4.29 -12.12
CA SER A 88 4.73 3.66 -13.44
C SER A 88 5.45 2.30 -13.48
N GLY A 89 6.28 2.01 -12.48
CA GLY A 89 6.95 0.72 -12.29
C GLY A 89 6.24 -0.25 -11.37
N TRP A 90 5.16 0.18 -10.70
CA TRP A 90 4.44 -0.67 -9.76
C TRP A 90 3.53 -1.67 -10.48
N LYS A 91 3.43 -2.90 -9.96
CA LYS A 91 2.69 -3.99 -10.57
C LYS A 91 1.60 -4.50 -9.64
N GLN A 92 0.45 -4.88 -10.22
CA GLN A 92 -0.61 -5.58 -9.49
C GLN A 92 -0.15 -6.95 -8.99
N SER A 93 -0.76 -7.43 -7.92
CA SER A 93 -0.62 -8.79 -7.41
C SER A 93 -2.02 -9.38 -7.15
N PRO A 94 -2.44 -10.46 -7.83
CA PRO A 94 -1.70 -11.28 -8.79
C PRO A 94 -1.73 -10.74 -10.23
N GLY A 95 -2.44 -9.66 -10.53
CA GLY A 95 -2.62 -9.05 -11.83
C GLY A 95 -3.97 -9.34 -12.47
N HIS A 96 -4.40 -8.39 -13.31
CA HIS A 96 -5.72 -8.32 -13.93
C HIS A 96 -6.14 -9.62 -14.66
N GLN A 97 -5.20 -10.20 -15.42
CA GLN A 97 -5.48 -11.41 -16.17
C GLN A 97 -5.85 -12.59 -15.27
N ILE A 98 -5.11 -12.77 -14.16
CA ILE A 98 -5.35 -13.87 -13.23
C ILE A 98 -6.66 -13.69 -12.49
N VAL A 99 -6.95 -12.45 -12.01
CA VAL A 99 -8.23 -12.14 -11.36
C VAL A 99 -9.41 -12.41 -12.30
N THR A 100 -9.29 -11.99 -13.57
CA THR A 100 -10.32 -12.23 -14.58
C THR A 100 -10.51 -13.73 -14.87
N GLN A 101 -9.42 -14.50 -15.01
CA GLN A 101 -9.49 -15.95 -15.20
C GLN A 101 -10.14 -16.68 -14.02
N ILE A 102 -9.85 -16.25 -12.79
CA ILE A 102 -10.49 -16.81 -11.59
C ILE A 102 -12.00 -16.53 -11.63
N PHE A 103 -12.40 -15.31 -11.98
CA PHE A 103 -13.81 -14.94 -12.04
C PHE A 103 -14.57 -15.67 -13.16
N GLU A 104 -14.02 -15.73 -14.37
CA GLU A 104 -14.72 -16.24 -15.56
C GLU A 104 -14.62 -17.76 -15.73
N LEU A 105 -13.48 -18.35 -15.33
CA LEU A 105 -13.11 -19.74 -15.63
C LEU A 105 -12.86 -20.59 -14.39
N ASN A 106 -12.99 -20.01 -13.19
CA ASN A 106 -12.65 -20.69 -11.93
C ASN A 106 -11.23 -21.29 -11.93
N ALA A 107 -10.27 -20.60 -12.52
CA ALA A 107 -8.87 -21.00 -12.78
C ALA A 107 -8.22 -21.74 -11.59
N GLU A 108 -8.55 -23.02 -11.39
CA GLU A 108 -8.24 -23.83 -10.19
C GLU A 108 -6.73 -23.88 -9.90
N GLN A 109 -5.91 -23.97 -10.94
CA GLN A 109 -4.46 -23.99 -10.78
C GLN A 109 -3.93 -22.66 -10.20
N GLN A 110 -4.47 -21.55 -10.66
CA GLN A 110 -4.11 -20.22 -10.14
C GLN A 110 -4.60 -20.06 -8.69
N LEU A 111 -5.83 -20.49 -8.41
CA LEU A 111 -6.35 -20.48 -7.05
C LEU A 111 -5.47 -21.28 -6.10
N LYS A 112 -5.05 -22.51 -6.46
CA LYS A 112 -4.16 -23.34 -5.64
C LYS A 112 -2.79 -22.66 -5.39
N ARG A 113 -2.22 -22.02 -6.41
CA ARG A 113 -0.95 -21.30 -6.29
C ARG A 113 -1.08 -20.12 -5.31
N LEU A 114 -2.14 -19.32 -5.46
CA LEU A 114 -2.39 -18.15 -4.62
C LEU A 114 -2.80 -18.53 -3.20
N GLN A 115 -3.56 -19.63 -3.05
CA GLN A 115 -3.87 -20.22 -1.75
C GLN A 115 -2.60 -20.61 -1.01
N ARG A 116 -1.72 -21.35 -1.68
CA ARG A 116 -0.44 -21.77 -1.12
C ARG A 116 0.39 -20.57 -0.67
N TYR A 117 0.53 -19.52 -1.51
CA TYR A 117 1.22 -18.29 -1.14
C TYR A 117 0.61 -17.66 0.12
N THR A 118 -0.71 -17.47 0.13
CA THR A 118 -1.43 -16.82 1.23
C THR A 118 -1.29 -17.61 2.53
N GLN A 119 -1.62 -18.90 2.50
CA GLN A 119 -1.67 -19.72 3.70
C GLN A 119 -0.28 -20.00 4.27
N GLU A 120 0.70 -20.38 3.45
CA GLU A 120 2.05 -20.63 3.93
C GLU A 120 2.72 -19.39 4.50
N LEU A 121 2.50 -18.20 3.88
CA LEU A 121 3.04 -16.95 4.40
C LEU A 121 2.42 -16.58 5.75
N LEU A 122 1.10 -16.66 5.86
CA LEU A 122 0.39 -16.36 7.11
C LEU A 122 0.75 -17.37 8.21
N GLU A 123 0.87 -18.65 7.89
CA GLU A 123 1.24 -19.72 8.85
C GLU A 123 2.66 -19.52 9.39
N LEU A 124 3.63 -19.18 8.51
CA LEU A 124 5.02 -18.92 8.91
C LEU A 124 5.16 -17.74 9.87
N HIS A 125 4.28 -16.75 9.76
CA HIS A 125 4.34 -15.51 10.54
C HIS A 125 3.14 -15.31 11.47
N GLN A 126 2.34 -16.36 11.74
CA GLN A 126 1.08 -16.23 12.50
C GLN A 126 1.24 -15.68 13.92
N GLU A 127 2.42 -15.85 14.53
CA GLU A 127 2.74 -15.35 15.87
C GLU A 127 3.91 -14.34 15.84
N ASP A 128 4.25 -13.79 14.67
CA ASP A 128 5.36 -12.88 14.52
C ASP A 128 5.01 -11.47 15.02
N GLU A 129 5.46 -11.14 16.22
CA GLU A 129 5.17 -9.86 16.88
C GLU A 129 5.80 -8.63 16.17
N ARG A 130 6.69 -8.84 15.19
CA ARG A 130 7.25 -7.77 14.37
C ARG A 130 6.21 -7.20 13.40
N ILE A 131 5.17 -7.98 13.04
CA ILE A 131 4.10 -7.59 12.11
C ILE A 131 2.92 -7.02 12.91
N LEU A 132 2.45 -5.83 12.54
CA LEU A 132 1.32 -5.19 13.18
C LEU A 132 -0.02 -5.80 12.74
N MET A 133 -0.19 -5.99 11.43
CA MET A 133 -1.46 -6.37 10.81
C MET A 133 -1.23 -6.91 9.40
N TRP A 134 -2.14 -7.75 8.92
CA TRP A 134 -2.22 -8.16 7.53
C TRP A 134 -3.33 -7.41 6.80
N ASP A 135 -2.97 -6.73 5.71
CA ASP A 135 -3.91 -6.13 4.77
C ASP A 135 -4.02 -7.06 3.57
N LEU A 136 -5.13 -7.77 3.50
CA LEU A 136 -5.26 -8.90 2.58
C LEU A 136 -5.32 -8.47 1.12
N TYR A 137 -5.92 -7.29 0.84
CA TYR A 137 -6.07 -6.84 -0.54
C TYR A 137 -6.21 -5.30 -0.60
N ASN A 138 -5.27 -4.66 -1.27
CA ASN A 138 -5.33 -3.22 -1.53
C ASN A 138 -6.33 -2.92 -2.63
N GLU A 139 -7.28 -2.04 -2.35
CA GLU A 139 -8.23 -1.44 -3.30
C GLU A 139 -8.82 -2.45 -4.32
N PRO A 140 -9.40 -3.57 -3.86
CA PRO A 140 -9.96 -4.55 -4.78
C PRO A 140 -11.05 -3.93 -5.65
N GLY A 141 -11.01 -4.25 -6.94
CA GLY A 141 -11.94 -3.74 -7.95
C GLY A 141 -11.47 -2.48 -8.69
N GLN A 142 -10.35 -1.88 -8.30
CA GLN A 142 -9.78 -0.71 -8.99
C GLN A 142 -9.30 -1.05 -10.41
N PHE A 143 -8.88 -0.05 -11.16
CA PHE A 143 -8.36 -0.16 -12.53
C PHE A 143 -9.27 -0.93 -13.50
N GLY A 144 -10.59 -0.78 -13.32
CA GLY A 144 -11.60 -1.32 -14.22
C GLY A 144 -11.94 -2.80 -14.03
N ILE A 145 -11.37 -3.50 -13.03
CA ILE A 145 -11.73 -4.88 -12.70
C ILE A 145 -13.12 -4.95 -12.09
N GLY A 146 -13.49 -4.02 -11.20
CA GLY A 146 -14.78 -3.95 -10.54
C GLY A 146 -15.12 -5.24 -9.78
N GLU A 147 -16.37 -5.66 -9.83
CA GLU A 147 -16.88 -6.85 -9.11
C GLU A 147 -16.18 -8.17 -9.48
N LYS A 148 -15.36 -8.22 -10.52
CA LYS A 148 -14.60 -9.44 -10.87
C LYS A 148 -13.62 -9.83 -9.76
N SER A 149 -13.11 -8.87 -9.00
CA SER A 149 -12.22 -9.15 -7.86
C SER A 149 -12.91 -9.82 -6.70
N HIS A 150 -14.24 -9.78 -6.60
CA HIS A 150 -15.00 -10.34 -5.49
C HIS A 150 -14.72 -11.86 -5.28
N THR A 151 -14.69 -12.64 -6.37
CA THR A 151 -14.47 -14.09 -6.27
C THR A 151 -13.09 -14.39 -5.68
N PHE A 152 -12.06 -13.72 -6.16
CA PHE A 152 -10.72 -13.92 -5.64
C PHE A 152 -10.59 -13.39 -4.20
N LEU A 153 -11.06 -12.19 -3.91
CA LEU A 153 -11.06 -11.61 -2.57
C LEU A 153 -11.75 -12.52 -1.54
N LYS A 154 -12.90 -13.13 -1.91
CA LYS A 154 -13.59 -14.08 -1.05
C LYS A 154 -12.71 -15.28 -0.70
N ASN A 155 -12.01 -15.85 -1.67
CA ASN A 155 -11.07 -16.94 -1.41
C ASN A 155 -9.94 -16.49 -0.48
N VAL A 156 -9.35 -15.30 -0.71
CA VAL A 156 -8.29 -14.77 0.15
C VAL A 156 -8.76 -14.62 1.60
N TRP A 157 -9.98 -14.10 1.83
CA TRP A 157 -10.58 -14.04 3.16
C TRP A 157 -10.76 -15.41 3.80
N ASP A 158 -11.27 -16.38 3.04
CA ASP A 158 -11.51 -17.74 3.54
C ASP A 158 -10.17 -18.38 3.92
N TRP A 159 -9.14 -18.31 3.09
CA TRP A 159 -7.81 -18.84 3.37
C TRP A 159 -7.14 -18.19 4.58
N ALA A 160 -7.26 -16.86 4.71
CA ALA A 160 -6.70 -16.14 5.86
C ALA A 160 -7.42 -16.51 7.17
N HIS A 161 -8.74 -16.71 7.12
CA HIS A 161 -9.51 -17.14 8.28
C HIS A 161 -9.26 -18.60 8.67
N GLU A 162 -8.88 -19.47 7.74
CA GLU A 162 -8.48 -20.85 8.07
C GLU A 162 -7.19 -20.88 8.90
N ILE A 163 -6.22 -20.03 8.58
CA ILE A 163 -4.97 -19.89 9.36
C ILE A 163 -5.21 -19.08 10.64
N ARG A 164 -5.94 -17.98 10.51
CA ARG A 164 -6.29 -17.04 11.61
C ARG A 164 -5.07 -16.63 12.44
N PRO A 165 -4.13 -15.87 11.86
CA PRO A 165 -2.96 -15.40 12.59
C PRO A 165 -3.37 -14.53 13.80
N SER A 166 -2.46 -14.36 14.76
CA SER A 166 -2.67 -13.53 15.94
C SER A 166 -2.82 -12.03 15.60
N GLN A 167 -2.20 -11.60 14.50
CA GLN A 167 -2.33 -10.25 13.99
C GLN A 167 -3.73 -10.00 13.40
N PRO A 168 -4.30 -8.78 13.54
CA PRO A 168 -5.55 -8.42 12.89
C PRO A 168 -5.50 -8.54 11.36
N LEU A 169 -6.66 -8.83 10.76
CA LEU A 169 -6.87 -8.89 9.32
C LEU A 169 -7.72 -7.71 8.86
N THR A 170 -7.37 -7.12 7.72
CA THR A 170 -8.16 -6.06 7.07
C THR A 170 -8.11 -6.16 5.55
N SER A 171 -9.01 -5.47 4.88
CA SER A 171 -8.96 -5.00 3.50
C SER A 171 -9.85 -3.77 3.41
N CYS A 172 -9.43 -2.74 2.68
CA CYS A 172 -10.08 -1.43 2.72
C CYS A 172 -11.54 -1.46 2.24
N LEU A 173 -12.38 -0.59 2.86
CA LEU A 173 -13.76 -0.38 2.45
C LEU A 173 -13.86 0.80 1.46
N ASP A 174 -13.31 1.94 1.86
CA ASP A 174 -13.23 3.12 1.01
C ASP A 174 -11.89 3.05 0.26
N GLY A 175 -11.94 3.12 -1.06
CA GLY A 175 -10.84 2.73 -1.97
C GLY A 175 -11.18 1.47 -2.78
N ALA A 176 -11.94 0.53 -2.21
CA ALA A 176 -12.48 -0.63 -2.94
C ALA A 176 -13.64 -0.24 -3.88
N ILE A 177 -13.82 -0.98 -4.97
CA ILE A 177 -14.91 -0.78 -5.94
C ILE A 177 -15.78 -2.03 -6.04
N GLY A 178 -17.09 -1.85 -5.79
CA GLY A 178 -18.09 -2.90 -5.86
C GLY A 178 -18.79 -3.12 -4.52
N ASP A 179 -20.13 -3.14 -4.54
CA ASP A 179 -20.93 -3.27 -3.33
C ASP A 179 -20.72 -4.61 -2.62
N SER A 180 -20.53 -5.70 -3.39
CA SER A 180 -20.26 -7.03 -2.81
C SER A 180 -18.87 -7.09 -2.17
N ILE A 181 -17.87 -6.44 -2.77
CA ILE A 181 -16.51 -6.33 -2.25
C ILE A 181 -16.51 -5.55 -0.94
N ILE A 182 -17.13 -4.36 -0.91
CA ILE A 182 -17.23 -3.51 0.28
C ILE A 182 -17.97 -4.24 1.41
N SER A 183 -19.08 -4.91 1.09
CA SER A 183 -19.86 -5.70 2.07
C SER A 183 -19.05 -6.85 2.66
N LEU A 184 -18.28 -7.55 1.83
CA LEU A 184 -17.41 -8.63 2.25
C LEU A 184 -16.31 -8.11 3.19
N ASN A 185 -15.57 -7.08 2.79
CA ASN A 185 -14.54 -6.46 3.61
C ASN A 185 -15.12 -5.94 4.93
N GLN A 186 -16.27 -5.26 4.90
CA GLN A 186 -16.94 -4.81 6.11
C GLN A 186 -17.30 -5.97 7.04
N SER A 187 -17.73 -7.12 6.52
CA SER A 187 -18.13 -8.26 7.35
C SER A 187 -16.96 -8.99 7.99
N LYS A 188 -15.82 -9.06 7.28
CA LYS A 188 -14.69 -9.93 7.60
C LYS A 188 -13.54 -9.23 8.33
N SER A 189 -13.32 -7.93 8.14
CA SER A 189 -12.19 -7.19 8.72
C SER A 189 -12.28 -7.10 10.25
N ASP A 190 -11.18 -7.32 10.94
CA ASP A 190 -11.08 -7.06 12.39
C ASP A 190 -10.99 -5.55 12.66
N ILE A 191 -10.26 -4.84 11.83
CA ILE A 191 -10.11 -3.38 11.84
C ILE A 191 -10.68 -2.87 10.51
N ILE A 192 -11.54 -1.87 10.56
CA ILE A 192 -12.09 -1.24 9.37
C ILE A 192 -11.07 -0.28 8.81
N SER A 193 -10.47 -0.61 7.68
CA SER A 193 -9.55 0.27 6.98
C SER A 193 -10.22 1.01 5.83
N PHE A 194 -9.74 2.23 5.55
CA PHE A 194 -10.25 3.09 4.49
C PHE A 194 -9.14 3.99 3.93
N HIS A 195 -9.35 4.47 2.71
CA HIS A 195 -8.51 5.44 2.04
C HIS A 195 -9.26 6.76 1.89
N THR A 196 -8.56 7.88 1.94
CA THR A 196 -9.17 9.19 1.73
C THR A 196 -8.13 10.19 1.21
N TYR A 197 -8.40 10.73 0.03
CA TYR A 197 -7.51 11.69 -0.62
C TYR A 197 -8.15 13.06 -0.85
N GLU A 198 -9.43 13.20 -0.54
CA GLU A 198 -10.18 14.45 -0.65
C GLU A 198 -10.53 14.96 0.75
N SER A 199 -10.07 16.17 1.08
CA SER A 199 -10.19 16.74 2.44
C SER A 199 -11.63 16.82 2.94
N GLU A 200 -12.58 17.17 2.06
CA GLU A 200 -14.00 17.29 2.40
C GLU A 200 -14.68 15.94 2.69
N LYS A 201 -14.08 14.82 2.27
CA LYS A 201 -14.62 13.48 2.51
C LYS A 201 -14.15 12.88 3.84
N LEU A 202 -13.06 13.38 4.46
CA LEU A 202 -12.44 12.73 5.60
C LEU A 202 -13.39 12.57 6.81
N GLU A 203 -13.94 13.67 7.37
CA GLU A 203 -14.82 13.56 8.53
C GLU A 203 -16.18 12.88 8.22
N PRO A 204 -16.82 13.10 7.06
CA PRO A 204 -17.98 12.30 6.64
C PRO A 204 -17.71 10.80 6.58
N THR A 205 -16.58 10.36 6.00
CA THR A 205 -16.18 8.94 5.94
C THR A 205 -15.96 8.38 7.35
N ILE A 206 -15.21 9.05 8.19
CA ILE A 206 -15.04 8.65 9.60
C ILE A 206 -16.39 8.49 10.30
N SER A 207 -17.28 9.46 10.15
CA SER A 207 -18.61 9.46 10.78
C SER A 207 -19.49 8.29 10.31
N LYS A 208 -19.38 7.94 9.01
CA LYS A 208 -20.07 6.78 8.43
C LYS A 208 -19.50 5.48 8.98
N LEU A 209 -18.17 5.30 8.93
CA LEU A 209 -17.52 4.05 9.30
C LEU A 209 -17.56 3.76 10.80
N LYS A 210 -17.53 4.77 11.66
CA LYS A 210 -17.69 4.59 13.11
C LYS A 210 -18.99 3.88 13.51
N LYS A 211 -20.03 3.94 12.69
CA LYS A 211 -21.31 3.24 12.93
C LYS A 211 -21.18 1.71 12.86
N ILE A 212 -20.10 1.20 12.25
CA ILE A 212 -19.82 -0.24 12.17
C ILE A 212 -19.43 -0.80 13.55
N GLY A 213 -18.91 0.04 14.47
CA GLY A 213 -18.58 -0.35 15.84
C GLY A 213 -17.29 -1.14 15.99
N ARG A 214 -16.38 -1.08 15.02
CA ARG A 214 -15.02 -1.66 15.06
C ARG A 214 -13.97 -0.55 15.07
N PRO A 215 -12.73 -0.84 15.49
CA PRO A 215 -11.63 0.10 15.33
C PRO A 215 -11.47 0.56 13.88
N LEU A 216 -11.13 1.82 13.67
CA LEU A 216 -10.89 2.40 12.35
C LEU A 216 -9.38 2.65 12.12
N MET A 217 -8.95 2.52 10.88
CA MET A 217 -7.61 2.86 10.43
C MET A 217 -7.67 3.47 9.04
N CYS A 218 -7.05 4.63 8.84
CA CYS A 218 -6.86 5.18 7.51
C CYS A 218 -5.55 4.64 6.93
N THR A 219 -5.64 3.68 6.02
CA THR A 219 -4.47 3.01 5.44
C THR A 219 -3.85 3.74 4.27
N GLU A 220 -4.53 4.76 3.73
CA GLU A 220 -3.95 5.70 2.78
C GLU A 220 -4.61 7.08 2.87
N TYR A 221 -3.79 8.10 2.94
CA TYR A 221 -4.17 9.49 2.76
C TYR A 221 -2.95 10.26 2.26
N MET A 222 -3.06 11.55 2.12
CA MET A 222 -2.02 12.48 1.74
C MET A 222 -1.94 12.69 0.23
N ALA A 223 -2.67 13.68 -0.23
CA ALA A 223 -2.57 14.25 -1.57
C ALA A 223 -2.64 15.77 -1.43
N ARG A 224 -1.49 16.45 -1.47
CA ARG A 224 -1.41 17.89 -1.15
C ARG A 224 -2.31 18.72 -2.04
N GLU A 225 -2.36 18.42 -3.33
CA GLU A 225 -3.23 19.14 -4.29
C GLU A 225 -4.73 18.96 -4.02
N TYR A 226 -5.13 17.90 -3.30
CA TYR A 226 -6.53 17.62 -2.92
C TYR A 226 -6.81 17.99 -1.45
N GLY A 227 -5.87 18.69 -0.81
CA GLY A 227 -6.04 19.26 0.52
C GLY A 227 -5.89 18.28 1.68
N THR A 228 -5.61 16.99 1.44
CA THR A 228 -5.31 16.03 2.51
C THR A 228 -3.85 16.13 2.94
N THR A 229 -3.46 17.28 3.48
CA THR A 229 -2.13 17.56 4.01
C THR A 229 -1.96 17.01 5.43
N PHE A 230 -0.72 16.97 5.94
CA PHE A 230 -0.45 16.58 7.32
C PHE A 230 -1.12 17.52 8.32
N GLU A 231 -1.07 18.84 8.04
CA GLU A 231 -1.66 19.86 8.89
C GLU A 231 -3.18 19.74 8.99
N PHE A 232 -3.84 19.33 7.91
CA PHE A 232 -5.28 19.12 7.90
C PHE A 232 -5.66 17.77 8.53
N CYS A 233 -5.01 16.69 8.14
CA CYS A 233 -5.44 15.32 8.47
C CYS A 233 -5.02 14.86 9.88
N LEU A 234 -3.77 15.10 10.31
CA LEU A 234 -3.28 14.54 11.58
C LEU A 234 -4.06 15.01 12.81
N PRO A 235 -4.48 16.28 12.94
CA PRO A 235 -5.35 16.70 14.07
C PRO A 235 -6.71 15.97 14.08
N ILE A 236 -7.28 15.71 12.90
CA ILE A 236 -8.55 14.99 12.76
C ILE A 236 -8.37 13.53 13.18
N PHE A 237 -7.36 12.84 12.67
CA PHE A 237 -7.06 11.47 13.05
C PHE A 237 -6.79 11.35 14.56
N LYS A 238 -6.03 12.28 15.15
CA LYS A 238 -5.79 12.34 16.59
C LYS A 238 -7.09 12.55 17.38
N LYS A 239 -7.93 13.50 16.96
CA LYS A 239 -9.26 13.78 17.57
C LYS A 239 -10.14 12.52 17.63
N TYR A 240 -10.13 11.70 16.58
CA TYR A 240 -10.94 10.50 16.46
C TYR A 240 -10.25 9.22 16.92
N ASN A 241 -9.00 9.30 17.38
CA ASN A 241 -8.14 8.16 17.75
C ASN A 241 -8.04 7.12 16.63
N ILE A 242 -7.68 7.57 15.42
CA ILE A 242 -7.55 6.75 14.23
C ILE A 242 -6.08 6.70 13.83
N ALA A 243 -5.51 5.49 13.72
CA ALA A 243 -4.20 5.30 13.12
C ALA A 243 -4.26 5.63 11.62
N CYS A 244 -3.20 6.25 11.08
CA CYS A 244 -3.21 6.71 9.71
C CYS A 244 -1.85 6.52 9.03
N TYR A 245 -1.90 6.23 7.73
CA TYR A 245 -0.73 6.00 6.87
C TYR A 245 -0.82 6.92 5.66
N ASN A 246 0.15 7.80 5.52
CA ASN A 246 0.27 8.58 4.30
C ASN A 246 0.84 7.70 3.17
N TRP A 247 0.37 7.90 1.95
CA TRP A 247 1.00 7.33 0.78
C TRP A 247 2.28 8.10 0.47
N GLY A 248 3.37 7.36 0.11
CA GLY A 248 4.67 7.95 -0.17
C GLY A 248 5.50 8.30 1.07
N LEU A 249 6.77 7.91 1.06
CA LEU A 249 7.75 8.27 2.08
C LEU A 249 8.95 8.95 1.45
N VAL A 250 9.57 8.31 0.47
CA VAL A 250 10.76 8.79 -0.23
C VAL A 250 10.50 8.85 -1.74
N ALA A 251 10.75 10.00 -2.33
CA ALA A 251 10.66 10.20 -3.78
C ALA A 251 11.76 9.40 -4.48
N GLY A 252 11.44 8.16 -4.83
CA GLY A 252 12.33 7.19 -5.43
C GLY A 252 11.75 6.58 -6.70
N ARG A 253 11.85 5.26 -6.84
CA ARG A 253 11.32 4.52 -8.01
C ARG A 253 9.79 4.59 -8.13
N SER A 254 9.07 4.80 -7.02
CA SER A 254 7.61 4.99 -7.02
C SER A 254 7.20 6.31 -7.67
N GLN A 255 8.03 7.36 -7.57
CA GLN A 255 7.74 8.68 -8.13
C GLN A 255 6.39 9.23 -7.67
N THR A 256 6.00 8.95 -6.43
CA THR A 256 4.73 9.37 -5.84
C THR A 256 4.69 10.86 -5.47
N ASN A 257 5.81 11.57 -5.69
CA ASN A 257 5.85 13.02 -5.69
C ASN A 257 5.17 13.67 -6.91
N PHE A 258 4.95 12.94 -8.02
CA PHE A 258 4.13 13.39 -9.14
C PHE A 258 2.66 12.99 -8.90
N ASN A 259 1.70 13.74 -9.49
CA ASN A 259 0.29 13.45 -9.33
C ASN A 259 -0.24 12.35 -10.27
N TRP A 260 -1.48 11.92 -10.04
CA TRP A 260 -2.12 10.84 -10.81
C TRP A 260 -2.41 11.17 -12.27
N GLU A 261 -2.49 12.44 -12.64
CA GLU A 261 -2.70 12.84 -14.04
C GLU A 261 -1.58 12.31 -14.94
N THR A 262 -0.38 12.14 -14.39
CA THR A 262 0.74 11.55 -15.12
C THR A 262 0.50 10.10 -15.51
N ILE A 263 -0.21 9.31 -14.68
CA ILE A 263 -0.61 7.92 -15.01
C ILE A 263 -1.67 7.93 -16.11
N LEU A 264 -2.65 8.82 -16.01
CA LEU A 264 -3.70 8.94 -17.03
C LEU A 264 -3.09 9.28 -18.38
N TYR A 265 -2.16 10.21 -18.40
CA TYR A 265 -1.39 10.54 -19.60
C TYR A 265 -0.63 9.31 -20.15
N LEU A 266 0.07 8.56 -19.30
CA LEU A 266 0.81 7.36 -19.72
C LEU A 266 -0.13 6.31 -20.35
N ASN A 267 -1.26 6.05 -19.72
CA ASN A 267 -2.23 5.07 -20.23
C ASN A 267 -2.81 5.53 -21.57
N GLU A 268 -3.15 6.80 -21.71
CA GLU A 268 -3.62 7.37 -22.98
C GLU A 268 -2.58 7.23 -24.11
N GLN A 269 -1.29 7.44 -23.81
CA GLN A 269 -0.24 7.26 -24.81
C GLN A 269 -0.07 5.79 -25.21
N ARG A 270 -0.15 4.87 -24.25
CA ARG A 270 -0.09 3.42 -24.51
C ARG A 270 -1.27 2.95 -25.38
N ASP A 271 -2.49 3.40 -25.08
CA ASP A 271 -3.69 3.07 -25.85
C ASP A 271 -3.64 3.58 -27.29
N LYS A 272 -2.97 4.71 -27.50
CA LYS A 272 -2.74 5.27 -28.84
C LYS A 272 -1.57 4.59 -29.57
N GLY A 273 -0.83 3.68 -28.92
CA GLY A 273 0.35 3.04 -29.49
C GLY A 273 1.54 3.99 -29.66
N ASN A 274 1.58 5.09 -28.93
CA ASN A 274 2.67 6.04 -28.97
C ASN A 274 3.87 5.52 -28.20
N LEU A 275 5.09 5.77 -28.74
CA LEU A 275 6.30 5.59 -27.96
C LEU A 275 6.36 6.63 -26.84
N ILE A 276 6.47 6.15 -25.61
CA ILE A 276 6.66 7.01 -24.45
C ILE A 276 8.12 7.38 -24.43
N GLN A 277 8.42 8.64 -24.75
CA GLN A 277 9.76 9.17 -24.62
C GLN A 277 10.02 9.53 -23.16
N GLU A 278 11.14 9.06 -22.62
CA GLU A 278 11.65 9.60 -21.36
C GLU A 278 11.91 11.09 -21.55
N ASN A 279 11.30 11.89 -20.70
CA ASN A 279 11.54 13.32 -20.72
C ASN A 279 12.69 13.63 -19.77
N ASP A 280 13.92 13.73 -20.30
CA ASP A 280 15.11 14.04 -19.51
C ASP A 280 15.07 15.42 -18.82
N SER A 281 14.14 16.28 -19.20
CA SER A 281 13.96 17.63 -18.66
C SER A 281 12.87 17.72 -17.57
N LEU A 282 12.37 16.60 -17.04
CA LEU A 282 11.37 16.65 -15.98
C LEU A 282 11.91 17.33 -14.73
N ILE A 283 11.36 18.50 -14.51
CA ILE A 283 11.54 19.30 -13.32
C ILE A 283 10.71 18.65 -12.21
N GLU A 284 11.29 18.55 -11.01
CA GLU A 284 10.54 18.20 -9.80
C GLU A 284 9.28 19.08 -9.73
N PRO A 285 8.07 18.52 -9.47
CA PRO A 285 6.86 19.32 -9.41
C PRO A 285 6.94 20.35 -8.26
N ASP A 286 6.38 21.54 -8.48
CA ASP A 286 6.37 22.62 -7.48
C ASP A 286 5.67 22.17 -6.19
N ILE A 287 4.58 21.39 -6.34
CA ILE A 287 3.87 20.76 -5.22
C ILE A 287 4.05 19.26 -5.34
N TRP A 288 4.71 18.66 -4.36
CA TRP A 288 4.81 17.20 -4.27
C TRP A 288 3.47 16.60 -3.88
N PHE A 289 3.08 15.56 -4.60
CA PHE A 289 1.77 14.97 -4.38
C PHE A 289 1.70 14.21 -3.06
N HIS A 290 2.62 13.28 -2.79
CA HIS A 290 2.63 12.44 -1.59
C HIS A 290 3.92 12.50 -0.77
N ASP A 291 5.08 12.27 -1.38
CA ASP A 291 6.32 11.96 -0.67
C ASP A 291 6.77 13.02 0.34
N ILE A 292 7.53 12.56 1.33
CA ILE A 292 8.05 13.37 2.44
C ILE A 292 9.51 13.73 2.24
N PHE A 293 10.32 12.75 1.81
CA PHE A 293 11.76 12.87 1.70
C PHE A 293 12.26 12.72 0.27
N ARG A 294 13.37 13.39 -0.05
CA ARG A 294 14.21 13.07 -1.19
C ARG A 294 15.09 11.86 -0.89
N GLN A 295 15.73 11.29 -1.91
CA GLN A 295 16.61 10.12 -1.78
C GLN A 295 17.84 10.38 -0.89
N ASP A 296 18.22 11.64 -0.69
CA ASP A 296 19.31 12.04 0.22
C ASP A 296 18.84 12.28 1.66
N GLY A 297 17.54 12.10 1.94
CA GLY A 297 16.92 12.33 3.25
C GLY A 297 16.52 13.77 3.52
N SER A 298 16.78 14.69 2.60
CA SER A 298 16.26 16.06 2.75
C SER A 298 14.74 16.06 2.59
N PRO A 299 13.99 16.77 3.46
CA PRO A 299 12.54 16.78 3.37
C PRO A 299 12.08 17.66 2.22
N TYR A 300 10.89 17.35 1.67
CA TYR A 300 10.18 18.24 0.78
C TYR A 300 9.88 19.57 1.48
N SER A 301 9.29 19.53 2.68
CA SER A 301 9.01 20.69 3.51
C SER A 301 9.55 20.49 4.94
N LYS A 302 10.36 21.43 5.42
CA LYS A 302 10.83 21.46 6.81
C LYS A 302 9.71 21.79 7.79
N GLU A 303 8.75 22.57 7.35
CA GLU A 303 7.56 22.97 8.10
C GLU A 303 6.67 21.76 8.38
N GLU A 304 6.41 20.92 7.37
CA GLU A 304 5.69 19.66 7.52
C GLU A 304 6.38 18.71 8.51
N ILE A 305 7.69 18.53 8.39
CA ILE A 305 8.45 17.69 9.33
C ILE A 305 8.32 18.22 10.77
N THR A 306 8.41 19.52 10.95
CA THR A 306 8.27 20.16 12.26
C THR A 306 6.86 19.91 12.82
N PHE A 307 5.85 20.05 11.98
CA PHE A 307 4.46 19.80 12.34
C PHE A 307 4.21 18.32 12.70
N ILE A 308 4.66 17.39 11.87
CA ILE A 308 4.56 15.94 12.12
C ILE A 308 5.17 15.59 13.49
N LYS A 309 6.41 16.03 13.73
CA LYS A 309 7.10 15.80 15.01
C LYS A 309 6.33 16.37 16.19
N LYS A 310 5.78 17.57 16.05
CA LYS A 310 4.98 18.20 17.10
C LYS A 310 3.73 17.37 17.45
N ILE A 311 3.04 16.85 16.45
CA ILE A 311 1.81 16.05 16.67
C ILE A 311 2.11 14.68 17.25
N LEU A 312 3.19 14.02 16.78
CA LEU A 312 3.47 12.62 17.09
C LEU A 312 4.38 12.44 18.32
N LEU A 313 5.35 13.34 18.54
CA LEU A 313 6.37 13.18 19.58
C LEU A 313 6.08 14.00 20.84
N ASN A 314 5.34 15.10 20.72
CA ASN A 314 4.96 15.86 21.92
C ASN A 314 3.82 15.10 22.63
N LYS A 315 4.17 14.43 23.72
CA LYS A 315 3.18 13.98 24.70
C LYS A 315 2.54 15.25 25.27
N GLU A 316 1.22 15.39 25.13
CA GLU A 316 0.49 16.38 25.91
C GLU A 316 0.76 16.07 27.39
N GLU A 317 1.32 17.03 28.13
CA GLU A 317 1.41 17.02 29.58
C GLU A 317 0.02 17.06 30.22
#